data_eeba3cc403007b04fb52d5fff358b708
#
_entry.id   eeba3cc403007b04fb52d5fff358b708
#
_cell.length_a   1.000
_cell.length_b   1.000
_cell.length_c   1.000
_cell.angle_alpha   90.00
_cell.angle_beta   90.00
_cell.angle_gamma   90.00
#
_symmetry.space_group_name_H-M   'P 1'
#
loop_
_entity.id
_entity.type
_entity.pdbx_description
1 polymer ?
#
loop_
_entity_poly.entity_id
_entity_poly.type
_entity_poly.pdbx_seq_one_letter_code
_entity_poly.pdbx_strand_id
1 'polypeptide(L)'
;VSKKIDTSIGLGKAVIFVNGITVPLNWCINTFLLKEGALTWTGIAGMETVDLSFLHLIMFIATIAALVQLVEMIIEKYSATLYTSLGIFLPLITVNCSILGASLFMNERAYTFGESLVFGVSSGFGFALAIVSMAAIRFKLKYSNIPNGLRGLGITMILTGLISMAYLAFSGIQL
;
A
#
# COMPACT_ATOMS: atom_id res chain seq x y z
N VAL A 1 7.35 13.81 2.94
CA VAL A 1 7.69 12.50 3.52
C VAL A 1 9.14 12.14 3.25
N SER A 2 9.61 12.10 2.03
CA SER A 2 10.98 11.68 1.68
C SER A 2 12.09 12.69 1.99
N LYS A 3 11.82 13.78 2.71
CA LYS A 3 12.85 14.78 3.09
C LYS A 3 13.68 14.36 4.30
N LYS A 4 13.14 13.50 5.17
CA LYS A 4 13.83 12.97 6.36
C LYS A 4 13.84 11.44 6.30
N ILE A 5 14.99 10.84 6.47
CA ILE A 5 15.17 9.38 6.42
C ILE A 5 14.36 8.70 7.53
N ASP A 6 14.39 9.23 8.75
CA ASP A 6 13.65 8.68 9.89
C ASP A 6 12.14 8.60 9.63
N THR A 7 11.58 9.65 9.01
CA THR A 7 10.16 9.68 8.62
C THR A 7 9.84 8.64 7.54
N SER A 8 10.75 8.44 6.59
CA SER A 8 10.58 7.43 5.53
C SER A 8 10.64 6.01 6.07
N ILE A 9 11.51 5.75 7.05
CA ILE A 9 11.57 4.45 7.74
C ILE A 9 10.29 4.20 8.55
N GLY A 10 9.81 5.23 9.27
CA GLY A 10 8.55 5.15 10.02
C GLY A 10 7.37 4.82 9.12
N LEU A 11 7.24 5.54 7.99
CA LEU A 11 6.21 5.28 7.00
C LEU A 11 6.33 3.88 6.39
N GLY A 12 7.54 3.43 6.06
CA GLY A 12 7.79 2.09 5.54
C GLY A 12 7.30 1.00 6.48
N LYS A 13 7.62 1.11 7.77
CA LYS A 13 7.14 0.18 8.80
C LYS A 13 5.62 0.17 8.91
N ALA A 14 5.00 1.34 8.89
CA ALA A 14 3.54 1.46 8.96
C ALA A 14 2.87 0.81 7.73
N VAL A 15 3.42 1.02 6.53
CA VAL A 15 2.89 0.40 5.30
C VAL A 15 3.06 -1.12 5.30
N ILE A 16 4.18 -1.66 5.80
CA ILE A 16 4.36 -3.12 5.94
C ILE A 16 3.27 -3.69 6.85
N PHE A 17 3.03 -3.07 7.99
CA PHE A 17 2.02 -3.51 8.95
C PHE A 17 0.61 -3.45 8.37
N VAL A 18 0.25 -2.31 7.79
CA VAL A 18 -1.08 -2.13 7.17
C VAL A 18 -1.29 -3.09 6.02
N ASN A 19 -0.31 -3.26 5.13
CA ASN A 19 -0.40 -4.17 3.99
C ASN A 19 -0.55 -5.64 4.42
N GLY A 20 0.20 -6.04 5.47
CA GLY A 20 0.13 -7.38 6.03
C GLY A 20 -1.23 -7.76 6.61
N ILE A 21 -2.03 -6.77 7.03
CA ILE A 21 -3.40 -6.99 7.54
C ILE A 21 -4.43 -6.78 6.42
N THR A 22 -4.26 -5.76 5.60
CA THR A 22 -5.26 -5.33 4.61
C THR A 22 -5.39 -6.32 3.46
N VAL A 23 -4.28 -6.85 2.93
CA VAL A 23 -4.31 -7.75 1.78
C VAL A 23 -5.05 -9.06 2.11
N PRO A 24 -4.74 -9.78 3.21
CA PRO A 24 -5.51 -10.97 3.59
C PRO A 24 -6.97 -10.68 3.91
N LEU A 25 -7.27 -9.51 4.51
CA LEU A 25 -8.64 -9.12 4.80
C LEU A 25 -9.42 -8.85 3.51
N ASN A 26 -8.83 -8.16 2.55
CA ASN A 26 -9.42 -7.96 1.23
C ASN A 26 -9.63 -9.30 0.50
N TRP A 27 -8.74 -10.27 0.70
CA TRP A 27 -8.95 -11.63 0.20
C TRP A 27 -10.21 -12.28 0.81
N CYS A 28 -10.40 -12.15 2.12
CA CYS A 28 -11.60 -12.67 2.79
C CYS A 28 -12.86 -11.99 2.23
N ILE A 29 -12.88 -10.67 2.10
CA ILE A 29 -14.01 -9.91 1.55
C ILE A 29 -14.30 -10.35 0.11
N ASN A 30 -13.26 -10.49 -0.71
CA ASN A 30 -13.42 -10.94 -2.08
C ASN A 30 -14.02 -12.35 -2.14
N THR A 31 -13.49 -13.27 -1.33
CA THR A 31 -13.90 -14.67 -1.36
C THR A 31 -15.30 -14.89 -0.79
N PHE A 32 -15.68 -14.16 0.28
CA PHE A 32 -16.94 -14.38 0.99
C PHE A 32 -18.08 -13.44 0.57
N LEU A 33 -17.80 -12.33 -0.12
CA LEU A 33 -18.80 -11.32 -0.45
C LEU A 33 -18.88 -11.00 -1.94
N LEU A 34 -17.77 -10.95 -2.68
CA LEU A 34 -17.74 -10.42 -4.04
C LEU A 34 -17.75 -11.48 -5.14
N LYS A 35 -17.23 -12.68 -4.90
CA LYS A 35 -17.23 -13.76 -5.91
C LYS A 35 -18.64 -14.22 -6.24
N GLU A 36 -18.83 -14.66 -7.47
CA GLU A 36 -20.06 -15.36 -7.89
C GLU A 36 -20.33 -16.54 -6.94
N GLY A 37 -21.56 -16.62 -6.44
CA GLY A 37 -21.94 -17.64 -5.48
C GLY A 37 -21.44 -17.42 -4.04
N ALA A 38 -20.72 -16.33 -3.76
CA ALA A 38 -20.27 -16.04 -2.40
C ALA A 38 -21.43 -15.82 -1.42
N LEU A 39 -22.57 -15.35 -1.91
CA LEU A 39 -23.77 -15.08 -1.10
C LEU A 39 -24.72 -16.26 -0.95
N THR A 40 -24.35 -17.46 -1.42
CA THR A 40 -25.17 -18.69 -1.27
C THR A 40 -25.46 -19.04 0.19
N TRP A 41 -24.56 -18.66 1.09
CA TRP A 41 -24.74 -18.89 2.54
C TRP A 41 -25.89 -18.04 3.16
N THR A 42 -26.33 -16.96 2.49
CA THR A 42 -27.45 -16.15 2.97
C THR A 42 -28.83 -16.76 2.69
N GLY A 43 -28.92 -17.80 1.85
CA GLY A 43 -30.16 -18.52 1.55
C GLY A 43 -31.24 -17.72 0.80
N ILE A 44 -30.89 -16.56 0.25
CA ILE A 44 -31.85 -15.72 -0.49
C ILE A 44 -31.86 -16.16 -1.95
N ALA A 45 -32.98 -16.73 -2.40
CA ALA A 45 -33.18 -17.13 -3.78
C ALA A 45 -33.05 -15.91 -4.72
N GLY A 46 -32.13 -15.99 -5.70
CA GLY A 46 -31.86 -14.93 -6.67
C GLY A 46 -30.55 -14.19 -6.48
N MET A 47 -29.82 -14.36 -5.36
CA MET A 47 -28.50 -13.77 -5.14
C MET A 47 -27.34 -14.65 -5.64
N GLU A 48 -27.63 -15.87 -6.05
CA GLU A 48 -26.62 -16.83 -6.55
C GLU A 48 -26.00 -16.41 -7.89
N THR A 49 -26.71 -15.60 -8.67
CA THR A 49 -26.30 -15.17 -10.01
C THR A 49 -25.76 -13.74 -10.06
N VAL A 50 -25.70 -13.06 -8.90
CA VAL A 50 -25.25 -11.67 -8.85
C VAL A 50 -23.72 -11.65 -8.76
N ASP A 51 -23.07 -11.17 -9.82
CA ASP A 51 -21.63 -10.91 -9.85
C ASP A 51 -21.36 -9.48 -9.39
N LEU A 52 -20.73 -9.35 -8.22
CA LEU A 52 -20.36 -8.08 -7.62
C LEU A 52 -18.89 -7.73 -7.88
N SER A 53 -18.24 -8.43 -8.80
CA SER A 53 -16.79 -8.25 -9.06
C SER A 53 -16.44 -6.83 -9.54
N PHE A 54 -17.38 -6.11 -10.18
CA PHE A 54 -17.17 -4.71 -10.56
C PHE A 54 -17.00 -3.75 -9.37
N LEU A 55 -17.44 -4.18 -8.18
CA LEU A 55 -17.29 -3.40 -6.94
C LEU A 55 -15.96 -3.60 -6.22
N HIS A 56 -15.07 -4.48 -6.72
CA HIS A 56 -13.77 -4.77 -6.06
C HIS A 56 -13.00 -3.50 -5.69
N LEU A 57 -12.88 -2.57 -6.64
CA LEU A 57 -12.12 -1.34 -6.42
C LEU A 57 -12.68 -0.53 -5.25
N ILE A 58 -13.99 -0.32 -5.23
CA ILE A 58 -14.68 0.49 -4.22
C ILE A 58 -14.60 -0.21 -2.85
N MET A 59 -14.86 -1.51 -2.82
CA MET A 59 -14.82 -2.29 -1.58
C MET A 59 -13.41 -2.35 -0.98
N PHE A 60 -12.40 -2.52 -1.80
CA PHE A 60 -11.00 -2.54 -1.33
C PHE A 60 -10.58 -1.17 -0.79
N ILE A 61 -10.93 -0.07 -1.46
CA ILE A 61 -10.66 1.28 -0.95
C ILE A 61 -11.38 1.52 0.38
N ALA A 62 -12.65 1.14 0.48
CA ALA A 62 -13.43 1.29 1.71
C ALA A 62 -12.84 0.48 2.87
N THR A 63 -12.42 -0.75 2.60
CA THR A 63 -11.77 -1.62 3.61
C THR A 63 -10.44 -1.06 4.06
N ILE A 64 -9.61 -0.58 3.13
CA ILE A 64 -8.34 0.07 3.44
C ILE A 64 -8.57 1.29 4.33
N ALA A 65 -9.54 2.15 3.95
CA ALA A 65 -9.87 3.34 4.73
C ALA A 65 -10.32 3.00 6.14
N ALA A 66 -11.24 2.04 6.29
CA ALA A 66 -11.73 1.59 7.59
C ALA A 66 -10.63 1.03 8.48
N LEU A 67 -9.75 0.18 7.93
CA LEU A 67 -8.63 -0.40 8.68
C LEU A 67 -7.61 0.65 9.11
N VAL A 68 -7.23 1.55 8.21
CA VAL A 68 -6.28 2.62 8.57
C VAL A 68 -6.87 3.52 9.65
N GLN A 69 -8.18 3.83 9.59
CA GLN A 69 -8.86 4.60 10.61
C GLN A 69 -8.84 3.88 11.98
N LEU A 70 -9.06 2.56 12.01
CA LEU A 70 -8.94 1.77 13.23
C LEU A 70 -7.52 1.79 13.78
N VAL A 71 -6.52 1.62 12.92
CA VAL A 71 -5.10 1.69 13.31
C VAL A 71 -4.75 3.07 13.86
N GLU A 72 -5.27 4.13 13.26
CA GLU A 72 -5.09 5.50 13.73
C GLU A 72 -5.63 5.68 15.16
N MET A 73 -6.86 5.26 15.41
CA MET A 73 -7.47 5.33 16.75
C MET A 73 -6.71 4.51 17.81
N ILE A 74 -6.16 3.35 17.40
CA ILE A 74 -5.36 2.51 18.29
C ILE A 74 -4.04 3.20 18.62
N ILE A 75 -3.34 3.74 17.63
CA ILE A 75 -2.05 4.43 17.81
C ILE A 75 -2.24 5.70 18.65
N GLU A 76 -3.29 6.47 18.43
CA GLU A 76 -3.61 7.66 19.20
C GLU A 76 -3.78 7.33 20.68
N LYS A 77 -4.46 6.22 20.99
CA LYS A 77 -4.74 5.79 22.36
C LYS A 77 -3.52 5.24 23.09
N TYR A 78 -2.67 4.46 22.41
CA TYR A 78 -1.58 3.72 23.04
C TYR A 78 -0.22 4.42 22.96
N SER A 79 0.01 5.27 21.98
CA SER A 79 1.31 5.91 21.75
C SER A 79 1.18 7.30 21.14
N ALA A 80 0.93 8.31 21.99
CA ALA A 80 0.85 9.70 21.57
C ALA A 80 2.12 10.22 20.88
N THR A 81 3.30 9.70 21.27
CA THR A 81 4.59 10.06 20.63
C THR A 81 4.68 9.53 19.21
N LEU A 82 4.18 8.32 18.97
CA LEU A 82 4.14 7.73 17.62
C LEU A 82 3.08 8.42 16.76
N TYR A 83 1.95 8.79 17.34
CA TYR A 83 0.89 9.55 16.69
C TYR A 83 1.39 10.92 16.21
N THR A 84 2.14 11.66 17.04
CA THR A 84 2.72 12.96 16.64
C THR A 84 3.74 12.83 15.51
N SER A 85 4.47 11.71 15.44
CA SER A 85 5.44 11.43 14.37
C SER A 85 4.77 10.99 13.07
N LEU A 86 3.71 10.18 13.16
CA LEU A 86 3.05 9.50 12.02
C LEU A 86 1.68 10.11 11.69
N GLY A 87 1.07 10.90 12.57
CA GLY A 87 -0.31 11.37 12.46
C GLY A 87 -0.64 12.11 11.17
N ILE A 88 0.31 12.90 10.64
CA ILE A 88 0.14 13.58 9.35
C ILE A 88 0.21 12.59 8.17
N PHE A 89 0.85 11.43 8.36
CA PHE A 89 1.08 10.43 7.30
C PHE A 89 0.05 9.31 7.30
N LEU A 90 -0.72 9.12 8.38
CA LEU A 90 -1.76 8.10 8.46
C LEU A 90 -2.86 8.29 7.41
N PRO A 91 -3.43 9.50 7.21
CA PRO A 91 -4.35 9.72 6.10
C PRO A 91 -3.72 9.48 4.73
N LEU A 92 -2.41 9.72 4.60
CA LEU A 92 -1.66 9.47 3.37
C LEU A 92 -1.48 7.97 3.08
N ILE A 93 -1.49 7.12 4.11
CA ILE A 93 -1.45 5.66 3.97
C ILE A 93 -2.78 5.15 3.43
N THR A 94 -3.91 5.75 3.82
CA THR A 94 -5.25 5.37 3.35
C THR A 94 -5.40 5.46 1.83
N VAL A 95 -4.84 6.51 1.22
CA VAL A 95 -4.87 6.72 -0.24
C VAL A 95 -3.61 6.20 -0.93
N ASN A 96 -2.86 5.32 -0.30
CA ASN A 96 -1.63 4.79 -0.86
C ASN A 96 -1.92 3.75 -1.94
N CYS A 97 -1.59 4.10 -3.18
CA CYS A 97 -1.76 3.22 -4.35
C CYS A 97 -0.98 1.91 -4.26
N SER A 98 0.07 1.83 -3.43
CA SER A 98 0.81 0.57 -3.21
C SER A 98 -0.05 -0.46 -2.47
N ILE A 99 -0.84 -0.05 -1.47
CA ILE A 99 -1.73 -0.93 -0.71
C ILE A 99 -2.90 -1.38 -1.58
N LEU A 100 -3.51 -0.44 -2.30
CA LEU A 100 -4.58 -0.75 -3.23
C LEU A 100 -4.08 -1.66 -4.36
N GLY A 101 -2.91 -1.35 -4.93
CA GLY A 101 -2.29 -2.16 -5.97
C GLY A 101 -2.01 -3.59 -5.51
N ALA A 102 -1.48 -3.78 -4.31
CA ALA A 102 -1.28 -5.11 -3.75
C ALA A 102 -2.58 -5.90 -3.62
N SER A 103 -3.67 -5.25 -3.18
CA SER A 103 -5.00 -5.88 -3.08
C SER A 103 -5.58 -6.24 -4.45
N LEU A 104 -5.41 -5.39 -5.45
CA LEU A 104 -5.86 -5.65 -6.82
C LEU A 104 -5.06 -6.79 -7.47
N PHE A 105 -3.72 -6.79 -7.34
CA PHE A 105 -2.88 -7.87 -7.87
C PHE A 105 -3.15 -9.22 -7.20
N MET A 106 -3.45 -9.23 -5.89
CA MET A 106 -3.88 -10.42 -5.18
C MET A 106 -5.14 -11.02 -5.83
N ASN A 107 -6.11 -10.17 -6.16
CA ASN A 107 -7.34 -10.60 -6.81
C ASN A 107 -7.11 -11.07 -8.25
N GLU A 108 -6.36 -10.30 -9.04
CA GLU A 108 -6.02 -10.60 -10.44
C GLU A 108 -5.31 -11.95 -10.59
N ARG A 109 -4.40 -12.26 -9.68
CA ARG A 109 -3.63 -13.51 -9.67
C ARG A 109 -4.31 -14.65 -8.93
N ALA A 110 -5.51 -14.43 -8.39
CA ALA A 110 -6.30 -15.43 -7.66
C ALA A 110 -5.50 -16.15 -6.55
N TYR A 111 -4.74 -15.40 -5.76
CA TYR A 111 -3.94 -15.95 -4.68
C TYR A 111 -4.78 -16.65 -3.62
N THR A 112 -4.21 -17.67 -2.99
CA THR A 112 -4.75 -18.28 -1.78
C THR A 112 -4.54 -17.36 -0.56
N PHE A 113 -5.19 -17.66 0.56
CA PHE A 113 -5.06 -16.87 1.79
C PHE A 113 -3.60 -16.75 2.26
N GLY A 114 -2.86 -17.86 2.26
CA GLY A 114 -1.45 -17.88 2.66
C GLY A 114 -0.56 -17.04 1.72
N GLU A 115 -0.76 -17.19 0.42
CA GLU A 115 -0.05 -16.41 -0.59
C GLU A 115 -0.37 -14.91 -0.48
N SER A 116 -1.63 -14.58 -0.19
CA SER A 116 -2.07 -13.19 0.03
C SER A 116 -1.36 -12.53 1.20
N LEU A 117 -1.18 -13.27 2.30
CA LEU A 117 -0.46 -12.78 3.48
C LEU A 117 1.02 -12.54 3.17
N VAL A 118 1.69 -13.52 2.57
CA VAL A 118 3.11 -13.39 2.17
C VAL A 118 3.29 -12.26 1.16
N PHE A 119 2.39 -12.18 0.18
CA PHE A 119 2.43 -11.11 -0.84
C PHE A 119 2.21 -9.73 -0.24
N GLY A 120 1.27 -9.57 0.69
CA GLY A 120 1.01 -8.31 1.38
C GLY A 120 2.23 -7.81 2.16
N VAL A 121 2.87 -8.70 2.93
CA VAL A 121 4.07 -8.36 3.70
C VAL A 121 5.25 -8.04 2.77
N SER A 122 5.52 -8.87 1.77
CA SER A 122 6.63 -8.66 0.83
C SER A 122 6.46 -7.40 -0.02
N SER A 123 5.24 -7.08 -0.46
CA SER A 123 4.91 -5.84 -1.15
C SER A 123 5.17 -4.62 -0.26
N GLY A 124 4.81 -4.70 1.03
CA GLY A 124 5.12 -3.66 2.01
C GLY A 124 6.62 -3.44 2.19
N PHE A 125 7.41 -4.50 2.22
CA PHE A 125 8.88 -4.41 2.24
C PHE A 125 9.44 -3.76 0.98
N GLY A 126 8.93 -4.12 -0.20
CA GLY A 126 9.30 -3.48 -1.47
C GLY A 126 9.05 -1.97 -1.45
N PHE A 127 7.88 -1.55 -0.97
CA PHE A 127 7.56 -0.13 -0.81
C PHE A 127 8.50 0.57 0.19
N ALA A 128 8.79 -0.06 1.34
CA ALA A 128 9.70 0.50 2.33
C ALA A 128 11.11 0.70 1.75
N LEU A 129 11.61 -0.28 0.99
CA LEU A 129 12.90 -0.20 0.32
C LEU A 129 12.92 0.97 -0.69
N ALA A 130 11.89 1.11 -1.50
CA ALA A 130 11.78 2.17 -2.49
C ALA A 130 11.76 3.56 -1.86
N ILE A 131 10.97 3.76 -0.79
CA ILE A 131 10.86 5.08 -0.15
C ILE A 131 12.12 5.47 0.62
N VAL A 132 12.82 4.51 1.23
CA VAL A 132 14.11 4.74 1.91
C VAL A 132 15.20 5.05 0.88
N SER A 133 15.25 4.33 -0.24
CA SER A 133 16.16 4.62 -1.34
C SER A 133 15.96 6.03 -1.89
N MET A 134 14.72 6.43 -2.11
CA MET A 134 14.37 7.78 -2.54
C MET A 134 14.82 8.84 -1.52
N ALA A 135 14.60 8.61 -0.24
CA ALA A 135 15.01 9.51 0.83
C ALA A 135 16.53 9.67 0.88
N ALA A 136 17.28 8.57 0.76
CA ALA A 136 18.73 8.56 0.75
C ALA A 136 19.32 9.35 -0.45
N ILE A 137 18.77 9.15 -1.64
CA ILE A 137 19.18 9.88 -2.84
C ILE A 137 18.89 11.38 -2.69
N ARG A 138 17.70 11.74 -2.19
CA ARG A 138 17.35 13.14 -1.96
C ARG A 138 18.21 13.82 -0.91
N PHE A 139 18.68 13.07 0.09
CA PHE A 139 19.63 13.59 1.08
C PHE A 139 20.95 13.96 0.42
N LYS A 140 21.49 13.10 -0.45
CA LYS A 140 22.72 13.39 -1.23
C LYS A 140 22.54 14.56 -2.19
N LEU A 141 21.39 14.67 -2.85
CA LEU A 141 21.11 15.75 -3.80
C LEU A 141 21.05 17.14 -3.16
N LYS A 142 20.86 17.22 -1.85
CA LYS A 142 20.91 18.50 -1.12
C LYS A 142 22.27 19.21 -1.27
N TYR A 143 23.33 18.45 -1.48
CA TYR A 143 24.70 18.98 -1.66
C TYR A 143 25.11 19.13 -3.14
N SER A 144 24.23 18.79 -4.06
CA SER A 144 24.47 18.89 -5.51
C SER A 144 23.96 20.23 -6.06
N ASN A 145 24.64 20.71 -7.10
CA ASN A 145 24.29 21.95 -7.78
C ASN A 145 23.17 21.69 -8.81
N ILE A 146 21.92 21.89 -8.42
CA ILE A 146 20.75 21.65 -9.24
C ILE A 146 20.27 22.96 -9.84
N PRO A 147 20.00 23.04 -11.18
CA PRO A 147 19.43 24.23 -11.82
C PRO A 147 18.12 24.67 -11.14
N ASN A 148 17.95 25.97 -11.01
CA ASN A 148 16.80 26.55 -10.28
C ASN A 148 15.43 26.09 -10.80
N GLY A 149 15.29 25.80 -12.10
CA GLY A 149 14.05 25.31 -12.70
C GLY A 149 13.66 23.86 -12.33
N LEU A 150 14.64 23.04 -11.93
CA LEU A 150 14.42 21.64 -11.53
C LEU A 150 14.42 21.44 -10.02
N ARG A 151 14.73 22.49 -9.26
CA ARG A 151 14.86 22.40 -7.81
C ARG A 151 13.50 22.14 -7.15
N GLY A 152 13.43 21.07 -6.35
CA GLY A 152 12.23 20.70 -5.60
C GLY A 152 11.44 19.55 -6.24
N LEU A 153 10.28 19.83 -6.81
CA LEU A 153 9.38 18.80 -7.36
C LEU A 153 9.95 18.16 -8.64
N GLY A 154 10.56 18.95 -9.52
CA GLY A 154 11.05 18.45 -10.81
C GLY A 154 12.10 17.36 -10.66
N ILE A 155 13.14 17.61 -9.86
CA ILE A 155 14.19 16.59 -9.61
C ILE A 155 13.62 15.35 -8.91
N THR A 156 12.63 15.52 -8.05
CA THR A 156 11.99 14.39 -7.36
C THR A 156 11.24 13.50 -8.34
N MET A 157 10.54 14.07 -9.31
CA MET A 157 9.83 13.31 -10.35
C MET A 157 10.80 12.54 -11.26
N ILE A 158 11.89 13.17 -11.69
CA ILE A 158 12.93 12.52 -12.49
C ILE A 158 13.54 11.35 -11.73
N LEU A 159 13.87 11.55 -10.46
CA LEU A 159 14.41 10.49 -9.61
C LEU A 159 13.43 9.34 -9.41
N THR A 160 12.16 9.63 -9.20
CA THR A 160 11.13 8.60 -9.08
C THR A 160 11.05 7.75 -10.35
N GLY A 161 11.12 8.39 -11.52
CA GLY A 161 11.16 7.68 -12.81
C GLY A 161 12.40 6.79 -12.96
N LEU A 162 13.59 7.29 -12.61
CA LEU A 162 14.82 6.52 -12.69
C LEU A 162 14.84 5.32 -11.72
N ILE A 163 14.38 5.53 -10.48
CA ILE A 163 14.26 4.47 -9.48
C ILE A 163 13.24 3.42 -9.94
N SER A 164 12.11 3.85 -10.51
CA SER A 164 11.10 2.94 -11.06
C SER A 164 11.68 2.07 -12.19
N MET A 165 12.45 2.64 -13.10
CA MET A 165 13.14 1.88 -14.16
C MET A 165 14.15 0.88 -13.59
N ALA A 166 14.89 1.27 -12.55
CA ALA A 166 15.84 0.38 -11.88
C ALA A 166 15.14 -0.82 -11.23
N TYR A 167 14.00 -0.60 -10.55
CA TYR A 167 13.22 -1.70 -9.98
C TYR A 167 12.54 -2.57 -11.03
N LEU A 168 12.15 -2.00 -12.18
CA LEU A 168 11.58 -2.76 -13.27
C LEU A 168 12.58 -3.80 -13.85
N ALA A 169 13.88 -3.50 -13.79
CA ALA A 169 14.91 -4.44 -14.20
C ALA A 169 14.89 -5.74 -13.38
N PHE A 170 14.54 -5.67 -12.09
CA PHE A 170 14.38 -6.87 -11.24
C PHE A 170 13.14 -7.71 -11.61
N SER A 171 12.09 -7.09 -12.13
CA SER A 171 10.89 -7.79 -12.59
C SER A 171 11.14 -8.65 -13.83
N GLY A 172 12.16 -8.32 -14.65
CA GLY A 172 12.57 -9.06 -15.84
C GLY A 172 13.47 -10.27 -15.56
N ILE A 173 13.94 -10.44 -14.33
CA ILE A 173 14.75 -11.61 -13.96
C ILE A 173 13.80 -12.75 -13.61
N GLN A 174 13.51 -13.60 -14.57
CA GLN A 174 12.84 -14.88 -14.33
C GLN A 174 13.89 -15.84 -13.75
N LEU A 175 13.74 -16.17 -12.48
CA LEU A 175 14.46 -17.24 -11.79
C LEU A 175 13.74 -18.55 -11.97
#